data_c98e526663c16f717feaa20522bd20cb
#
_entry.id   c98e526663c16f717feaa20522bd20cb
#
_cell.length_a   1.000
_cell.length_b   1.000
_cell.length_c   1.000
_cell.angle_alpha   90.00
_cell.angle_beta   90.00
_cell.angle_gamma   90.00
#
_symmetry.space_group_name_H-M   'P 1'
#
loop_
_entity.id
_entity.type
_entity.pdbx_description
1 polymer ?
#
loop_
_entity_poly.entity_id
_entity_poly.type
_entity_poly.pdbx_seq_one_letter_code
_entity_poly.pdbx_strand_id
1 'polypeptide(L)'
;MIQEKTIVPGLTTREAEKRMKNFGLNEIQHKKKASPIMIFLSQFNDFMVWVLLGATIISGIMGDTADAITIIIIVIVNAILGFVQEFRTEKSLEALKNLAAPTCKVFRDGGLKVINSAYLTIGDVVVLEAGDRIPADGEFLEGSSIMVDESLLTGESVGVSKDTNKKEKRSGYMGTTMLKGKGLFTVTSIGMDTEMGKIANLLDNIKEEKSPLKERLESLGKILVVLCLVICAVVTILGIIRGNDITEMFLLGVSLAVAAIPEGLAAIVTVSLALGVSRMLKRNALVRKLPAVETLGCTSVICSDKTGTLTQNKMTVKEVYLNGKICELDKEKLTDYTLSLIHISEPTRLQL
;
A
#
# COMPACT_ATOMS: atom_id res chain seq x y z
N MET A 1 7.62 5.53 53.04
CA MET A 1 7.71 6.83 52.34
C MET A 1 7.18 6.62 50.92
N ILE A 2 5.99 7.11 50.70
CA ILE A 2 5.34 7.08 49.37
C ILE A 2 5.99 8.24 48.62
N GLN A 3 6.82 7.89 47.60
CA GLN A 3 7.35 8.89 46.67
C GLN A 3 6.18 9.55 45.96
N GLU A 4 6.12 10.87 46.05
CA GLU A 4 5.20 11.71 45.27
C GLU A 4 5.25 11.30 43.80
N LYS A 5 4.16 10.75 43.34
CA LYS A 5 3.93 10.46 41.94
C LYS A 5 3.97 11.80 41.18
N THR A 6 5.04 12.07 40.48
CA THR A 6 5.11 13.18 39.53
C THR A 6 3.97 12.96 38.54
N ILE A 7 2.88 13.68 38.74
CA ILE A 7 1.74 13.69 37.81
C ILE A 7 2.28 14.39 36.55
N VAL A 8 2.67 13.65 35.54
CA VAL A 8 2.96 14.23 34.24
C VAL A 8 1.64 14.77 33.71
N PRO A 9 1.44 16.10 33.62
CA PRO A 9 0.19 16.65 33.15
C PRO A 9 0.10 16.35 31.65
N GLY A 10 -0.78 15.43 31.29
CA GLY A 10 -1.17 15.23 29.90
C GLY A 10 -1.86 16.49 29.36
N LEU A 11 -1.98 16.59 28.04
CA LEU A 11 -2.71 17.68 27.40
C LEU A 11 -4.18 17.69 27.81
N THR A 12 -4.81 18.88 27.86
CA THR A 12 -6.27 18.95 27.87
C THR A 12 -6.83 18.58 26.50
N THR A 13 -8.03 18.02 26.45
CA THR A 13 -8.71 17.70 25.20
C THR A 13 -8.78 18.92 24.27
N ARG A 14 -9.06 20.08 24.79
CA ARG A 14 -9.14 21.35 24.04
C ARG A 14 -7.78 21.75 23.43
N GLU A 15 -6.69 21.57 24.19
CA GLU A 15 -5.34 21.86 23.69
C GLU A 15 -4.93 20.84 22.62
N ALA A 16 -5.26 19.55 22.80
CA ALA A 16 -5.02 18.51 21.80
C ALA A 16 -5.76 18.80 20.49
N GLU A 17 -7.02 19.21 20.54
CA GLU A 17 -7.79 19.62 19.35
C GLU A 17 -7.18 20.82 18.63
N LYS A 18 -6.71 21.82 19.39
CA LYS A 18 -6.00 22.98 18.81
C LYS A 18 -4.72 22.57 18.11
N ARG A 19 -3.92 21.68 18.72
CA ARG A 19 -2.70 21.15 18.12
C ARG A 19 -2.99 20.31 16.89
N MET A 20 -4.02 19.46 16.92
CA MET A 20 -4.45 18.68 15.73
C MET A 20 -4.83 19.58 14.54
N LYS A 21 -5.44 20.74 14.78
CA LYS A 21 -5.74 21.71 13.71
C LYS A 21 -4.48 22.31 13.10
N ASN A 22 -3.42 22.49 13.91
CA ASN A 22 -2.17 23.09 13.45
C ASN A 22 -1.22 22.07 12.79
N PHE A 23 -1.11 20.87 13.36
CA PHE A 23 -0.15 19.84 12.95
C PHE A 23 -0.77 18.72 12.08
N GLY A 24 -2.11 18.68 11.99
CA GLY A 24 -2.82 17.63 11.26
C GLY A 24 -3.03 16.36 12.10
N LEU A 25 -3.44 15.29 11.42
CA LEU A 25 -3.66 13.97 12.00
C LEU A 25 -2.37 13.14 11.98
N ASN A 26 -2.25 12.23 12.95
CA ASN A 26 -1.15 11.27 12.99
C ASN A 26 -1.41 10.10 12.02
N GLU A 27 -1.36 10.41 10.73
CA GLU A 27 -1.56 9.46 9.64
C GLU A 27 -0.47 9.61 8.60
N ILE A 28 0.01 8.50 8.08
CA ILE A 28 0.88 8.50 6.90
C ILE A 28 -0.01 8.78 5.70
N GLN A 29 0.09 10.00 5.16
CA GLN A 29 -0.68 10.41 3.99
C GLN A 29 -0.13 9.71 2.75
N HIS A 30 -0.94 8.87 2.14
CA HIS A 30 -0.72 8.45 0.75
C HIS A 30 -1.25 9.54 -0.19
N LYS A 31 -0.73 9.61 -1.42
CA LYS A 31 -1.19 10.54 -2.48
C LYS A 31 -2.70 10.69 -2.45
N LYS A 32 -3.18 11.94 -2.56
CA LYS A 32 -4.62 12.27 -2.57
C LYS A 32 -5.34 11.34 -3.53
N LYS A 33 -6.39 10.72 -3.04
CA LYS A 33 -7.30 9.91 -3.87
C LYS A 33 -7.75 10.74 -5.07
N ALA A 34 -7.70 10.16 -6.25
CA ALA A 34 -8.31 10.78 -7.41
C ALA A 34 -9.81 10.96 -7.12
N SER A 35 -10.35 12.16 -7.35
CA SER A 35 -11.79 12.36 -7.21
C SER A 35 -12.52 11.46 -8.21
N PRO A 36 -13.74 10.96 -7.91
CA PRO A 36 -14.50 10.15 -8.85
C PRO A 36 -14.65 10.81 -10.24
N ILE A 37 -14.77 12.14 -10.27
CA ILE A 37 -14.83 12.91 -11.50
C ILE A 37 -13.50 12.82 -12.26
N MET A 38 -12.37 12.86 -11.57
CA MET A 38 -11.05 12.75 -12.19
C MET A 38 -10.83 11.35 -12.78
N ILE A 39 -11.29 10.29 -12.09
CA ILE A 39 -11.27 8.91 -12.61
C ILE A 39 -12.14 8.80 -13.87
N PHE A 40 -13.31 9.42 -13.90
CA PHE A 40 -14.16 9.42 -15.08
C PHE A 40 -13.52 10.20 -16.24
N LEU A 41 -12.97 11.38 -15.99
CA LEU A 41 -12.30 12.18 -17.02
C LEU A 41 -11.03 11.51 -17.54
N SER A 42 -10.32 10.74 -16.72
CA SER A 42 -9.14 10.01 -17.16
C SER A 42 -9.44 8.95 -18.21
N GLN A 43 -10.68 8.43 -18.26
CA GLN A 43 -11.11 7.47 -19.28
C GLN A 43 -11.08 8.08 -20.71
N PHE A 44 -11.19 9.40 -20.81
CA PHE A 44 -11.12 10.11 -22.10
C PHE A 44 -9.68 10.44 -22.54
N ASN A 45 -8.69 10.17 -21.69
CA ASN A 45 -7.27 10.40 -22.01
C ASN A 45 -6.58 9.17 -22.60
N ASP A 46 -7.33 8.38 -23.36
CA ASP A 46 -6.79 7.22 -24.09
C ASP A 46 -6.64 7.56 -25.58
N PHE A 47 -5.56 7.07 -26.21
CA PHE A 47 -5.29 7.27 -27.62
C PHE A 47 -6.43 6.76 -28.52
N MET A 48 -7.04 5.63 -28.17
CA MET A 48 -8.16 5.06 -28.92
C MET A 48 -9.39 5.96 -28.87
N VAL A 49 -9.68 6.57 -27.70
CA VAL A 49 -10.80 7.50 -27.55
C VAL A 49 -10.59 8.75 -28.43
N TRP A 50 -9.37 9.27 -28.53
CA TRP A 50 -9.07 10.39 -29.42
C TRP A 50 -9.28 10.05 -30.88
N VAL A 51 -8.93 8.83 -31.32
CA VAL A 51 -9.20 8.35 -32.70
C VAL A 51 -10.72 8.29 -32.95
N LEU A 52 -11.49 7.74 -32.01
CA LEU A 52 -12.95 7.65 -32.11
C LEU A 52 -13.61 9.04 -32.15
N LEU A 53 -13.15 9.97 -31.30
CA LEU A 53 -13.64 11.36 -31.33
C LEU A 53 -13.33 12.04 -32.67
N GLY A 54 -12.14 11.82 -33.23
CA GLY A 54 -11.77 12.29 -34.57
C GLY A 54 -12.71 11.72 -35.63
N ALA A 55 -12.98 10.43 -35.62
CA ALA A 55 -13.92 9.76 -36.53
C ALA A 55 -15.34 10.34 -36.39
N THR A 56 -15.80 10.59 -35.15
CA THR A 56 -17.10 11.19 -34.87
C THR A 56 -17.24 12.59 -35.52
N ILE A 57 -16.20 13.42 -35.36
CA ILE A 57 -16.20 14.77 -35.95
C ILE A 57 -16.28 14.69 -37.46
N ILE A 58 -15.50 13.80 -38.08
CA ILE A 58 -15.48 13.64 -39.54
C ILE A 58 -16.84 13.13 -40.04
N SER A 59 -17.40 12.09 -39.41
CA SER A 59 -18.72 11.53 -39.75
C SER A 59 -19.82 12.60 -39.65
N GLY A 60 -19.78 13.41 -38.56
CA GLY A 60 -20.73 14.52 -38.38
C GLY A 60 -20.64 15.64 -39.46
N ILE A 61 -19.43 16.00 -39.90
CA ILE A 61 -19.20 16.98 -40.96
C ILE A 61 -19.71 16.44 -42.30
N MET A 62 -19.56 15.15 -42.54
CA MET A 62 -20.01 14.50 -43.78
C MET A 62 -21.53 14.23 -43.82
N GLY A 63 -22.24 14.52 -42.72
CA GLY A 63 -23.70 14.43 -42.67
C GLY A 63 -24.24 13.05 -42.23
N ASP A 64 -23.37 12.12 -41.92
CA ASP A 64 -23.78 10.82 -41.35
C ASP A 64 -23.95 10.91 -39.82
N THR A 65 -25.12 11.43 -39.45
CA THR A 65 -25.46 11.65 -38.04
C THR A 65 -25.71 10.35 -37.29
N ALA A 66 -26.11 9.27 -37.99
CA ALA A 66 -26.37 7.98 -37.35
C ALA A 66 -25.08 7.34 -36.87
N ASP A 67 -24.02 7.31 -37.69
CA ASP A 67 -22.72 6.79 -37.33
C ASP A 67 -22.08 7.65 -36.24
N ALA A 68 -22.11 8.98 -36.36
CA ALA A 68 -21.59 9.87 -35.35
C ALA A 68 -22.23 9.66 -33.98
N ILE A 69 -23.55 9.50 -33.88
CA ILE A 69 -24.28 9.22 -32.65
C ILE A 69 -23.88 7.84 -32.10
N THR A 70 -23.77 6.83 -32.94
CA THR A 70 -23.37 5.48 -32.54
C THR A 70 -21.97 5.46 -31.91
N ILE A 71 -21.00 6.14 -32.52
CA ILE A 71 -19.64 6.24 -31.99
C ILE A 71 -19.64 6.96 -30.63
N ILE A 72 -20.39 8.06 -30.48
CA ILE A 72 -20.50 8.77 -29.21
C ILE A 72 -21.08 7.86 -28.12
N ILE A 73 -22.13 7.10 -28.43
CA ILE A 73 -22.73 6.15 -27.48
C ILE A 73 -21.70 5.11 -27.05
N ILE A 74 -20.95 4.54 -27.97
CA ILE A 74 -19.89 3.56 -27.67
C ILE A 74 -18.84 4.19 -26.74
N VAL A 75 -18.35 5.38 -27.04
CA VAL A 75 -17.35 6.09 -26.21
C VAL A 75 -17.88 6.34 -24.80
N ILE A 76 -19.13 6.76 -24.65
CA ILE A 76 -19.75 7.01 -23.35
C ILE A 76 -19.92 5.70 -22.56
N VAL A 77 -20.41 4.63 -23.21
CA VAL A 77 -20.58 3.31 -22.56
C VAL A 77 -19.25 2.78 -22.08
N ASN A 78 -18.19 2.87 -22.90
CA ASN A 78 -16.86 2.45 -22.52
C ASN A 78 -16.28 3.27 -21.36
N ALA A 79 -16.47 4.60 -21.38
CA ALA A 79 -16.06 5.46 -20.28
C ALA A 79 -16.78 5.10 -18.97
N ILE A 80 -18.07 4.78 -19.02
CA ILE A 80 -18.84 4.33 -17.85
C ILE A 80 -18.34 2.98 -17.34
N LEU A 81 -18.12 2.02 -18.23
CA LEU A 81 -17.60 0.70 -17.87
C LEU A 81 -16.20 0.79 -17.23
N GLY A 82 -15.29 1.54 -17.83
CA GLY A 82 -13.95 1.80 -17.29
C GLY A 82 -14.02 2.47 -15.93
N PHE A 83 -14.84 3.50 -15.78
CA PHE A 83 -15.06 4.18 -14.49
C PHE A 83 -15.59 3.21 -13.42
N VAL A 84 -16.62 2.41 -13.71
CA VAL A 84 -17.19 1.46 -12.75
C VAL A 84 -16.17 0.42 -12.31
N GLN A 85 -15.35 -0.09 -13.23
CA GLN A 85 -14.30 -1.05 -12.92
C GLN A 85 -13.24 -0.43 -12.00
N GLU A 86 -12.71 0.74 -12.36
CA GLU A 86 -11.66 1.42 -11.59
C GLU A 86 -12.15 1.84 -10.20
N PHE A 87 -13.36 2.41 -10.13
CA PHE A 87 -13.98 2.82 -8.87
C PHE A 87 -14.25 1.64 -7.92
N ARG A 88 -14.74 0.50 -8.44
CA ARG A 88 -14.96 -0.72 -7.62
C ARG A 88 -13.63 -1.26 -7.08
N THR A 89 -12.59 -1.26 -7.89
CA THR A 89 -11.25 -1.72 -7.49
C THR A 89 -10.69 -0.85 -6.37
N GLU A 90 -10.76 0.48 -6.50
CA GLU A 90 -10.28 1.40 -5.49
C GLU A 90 -11.05 1.26 -4.17
N LYS A 91 -12.37 1.15 -4.22
CA LYS A 91 -13.21 0.95 -3.04
C LYS A 91 -12.94 -0.37 -2.31
N SER A 92 -12.68 -1.45 -3.03
CA SER A 92 -12.35 -2.76 -2.43
C SER A 92 -11.01 -2.72 -1.69
N LEU A 93 -10.03 -1.99 -2.22
CA LEU A 93 -8.74 -1.78 -1.56
C LEU A 93 -8.86 -0.91 -0.30
N GLU A 94 -9.75 0.08 -0.31
CA GLU A 94 -10.01 0.94 0.85
C GLU A 94 -10.64 0.18 2.02
N ALA A 95 -11.61 -0.68 1.75
CA ALA A 95 -12.25 -1.50 2.78
C ALA A 95 -11.25 -2.39 3.55
N LEU A 96 -10.20 -2.89 2.88
CA LEU A 96 -9.14 -3.67 3.50
C LEU A 96 -8.22 -2.82 4.40
N LYS A 97 -8.01 -1.55 4.09
CA LYS A 97 -7.18 -0.64 4.90
C LYS A 97 -7.83 -0.26 6.23
N ASN A 98 -9.15 -0.20 6.29
CA ASN A 98 -9.90 0.28 7.45
C ASN A 98 -10.16 -0.80 8.54
N LEU A 99 -9.77 -2.06 8.31
CA LEU A 99 -10.05 -3.17 9.24
C LEU A 99 -9.26 -3.14 10.56
N ALA A 100 -8.28 -2.24 10.74
CA ALA A 100 -7.48 -2.15 11.96
C ALA A 100 -6.97 -0.72 12.19
N ALA A 101 -7.85 0.19 12.58
CA ALA A 101 -7.40 1.47 13.12
C ALA A 101 -6.76 1.22 14.51
N PRO A 102 -5.44 1.43 14.69
CA PRO A 102 -4.79 1.19 15.96
C PRO A 102 -5.28 2.18 17.01
N THR A 103 -5.54 1.70 18.22
CA THR A 103 -5.88 2.53 19.39
C THR A 103 -4.70 2.65 20.32
N CYS A 104 -4.61 3.73 21.08
CA CYS A 104 -3.59 3.95 22.08
C CYS A 104 -4.17 4.54 23.37
N LYS A 105 -3.46 4.35 24.47
CA LYS A 105 -3.82 4.87 25.80
C LYS A 105 -3.07 6.17 26.05
N VAL A 106 -3.77 7.29 26.23
CA VAL A 106 -3.17 8.61 26.45
C VAL A 106 -3.65 9.23 27.73
N PHE A 107 -2.79 10.04 28.35
CA PHE A 107 -3.19 10.91 29.45
C PHE A 107 -3.72 12.23 28.90
N ARG A 108 -5.02 12.50 29.09
CA ARG A 108 -5.67 13.78 28.78
C ARG A 108 -6.65 14.17 29.88
N ASP A 109 -6.77 15.44 30.14
CA ASP A 109 -7.68 16.01 31.18
C ASP A 109 -7.48 15.36 32.56
N GLY A 110 -6.22 15.00 32.89
CA GLY A 110 -5.88 14.37 34.18
C GLY A 110 -6.26 12.90 34.31
N GLY A 111 -6.72 12.24 33.23
CA GLY A 111 -7.11 10.83 33.22
C GLY A 111 -6.60 10.07 32.03
N LEU A 112 -6.57 8.73 32.17
CA LEU A 112 -6.21 7.82 31.07
C LEU A 112 -7.41 7.65 30.12
N LYS A 113 -7.21 7.92 28.84
CA LYS A 113 -8.22 7.77 27.78
C LYS A 113 -7.69 6.85 26.68
N VAL A 114 -8.57 6.04 26.10
CA VAL A 114 -8.27 5.26 24.92
C VAL A 114 -8.78 6.02 23.71
N ILE A 115 -7.88 6.34 22.78
CA ILE A 115 -8.21 7.06 21.56
C ILE A 115 -7.69 6.31 20.33
N ASN A 116 -8.23 6.63 19.15
CA ASN A 116 -7.61 6.20 17.90
C ASN A 116 -6.27 6.93 17.73
N SER A 117 -5.22 6.21 17.37
CA SER A 117 -3.86 6.76 17.20
C SER A 117 -3.78 7.88 16.17
N ALA A 118 -4.72 7.95 15.21
CA ALA A 118 -4.83 9.05 14.26
C ALA A 118 -5.07 10.42 14.93
N TYR A 119 -5.67 10.44 16.14
CA TYR A 119 -5.95 11.66 16.91
C TYR A 119 -4.87 12.00 17.93
N LEU A 120 -3.70 11.36 17.84
CA LEU A 120 -2.52 11.78 18.61
C LEU A 120 -1.96 13.08 18.06
N THR A 121 -1.42 13.90 18.98
CA THR A 121 -0.78 15.16 18.63
C THR A 121 0.53 15.33 19.39
N ILE A 122 1.36 16.25 18.93
CA ILE A 122 2.66 16.56 19.56
C ILE A 122 2.42 17.02 21.00
N GLY A 123 3.14 16.39 21.93
CA GLY A 123 3.05 16.64 23.37
C GLY A 123 2.02 15.77 24.10
N ASP A 124 1.29 14.88 23.42
CA ASP A 124 0.51 13.84 24.11
C ASP A 124 1.43 12.88 24.87
N VAL A 125 0.96 12.41 26.02
CA VAL A 125 1.65 11.39 26.80
C VAL A 125 0.90 10.06 26.67
N VAL A 126 1.57 9.10 26.04
CA VAL A 126 1.05 7.75 25.75
C VAL A 126 1.57 6.78 26.80
N VAL A 127 0.72 5.87 27.25
CA VAL A 127 1.13 4.71 28.06
C VAL A 127 1.40 3.55 27.16
N LEU A 128 2.60 3.01 27.22
CA LEU A 128 3.04 1.85 26.42
C LEU A 128 3.39 0.67 27.34
N GLU A 129 2.93 -0.50 26.97
CA GLU A 129 3.17 -1.78 27.66
C GLU A 129 3.74 -2.80 26.67
N ALA A 130 4.32 -3.89 27.19
CA ALA A 130 4.83 -4.97 26.34
C ALA A 130 3.73 -5.51 25.41
N GLY A 131 4.02 -5.59 24.10
CA GLY A 131 3.08 -5.95 23.06
C GLY A 131 2.44 -4.75 22.35
N ASP A 132 2.51 -3.54 22.92
CA ASP A 132 1.97 -2.34 22.28
C ASP A 132 2.86 -1.89 21.12
N ARG A 133 2.21 -1.36 20.08
CA ARG A 133 2.89 -0.71 18.96
C ARG A 133 3.04 0.76 19.25
N ILE A 134 4.23 1.32 19.05
CA ILE A 134 4.48 2.75 19.24
C ILE A 134 3.74 3.54 18.15
N PRO A 135 2.81 4.44 18.52
CA PRO A 135 1.87 5.03 17.56
C PRO A 135 2.40 6.26 16.82
N ALA A 136 3.48 6.88 17.31
CA ALA A 136 4.10 8.09 16.78
C ALA A 136 5.57 8.15 17.20
N ASP A 137 6.38 9.05 16.64
CA ASP A 137 7.73 9.25 17.14
C ASP A 137 7.72 10.09 18.42
N GLY A 138 8.65 9.77 19.32
CA GLY A 138 8.73 10.47 20.60
C GLY A 138 9.85 9.99 21.51
N GLU A 139 9.72 10.36 22.79
CA GLU A 139 10.71 10.01 23.80
C GLU A 139 10.05 9.37 25.04
N PHE A 140 10.69 8.35 25.58
CA PHE A 140 10.30 7.76 26.86
C PHE A 140 10.67 8.74 28.00
N LEU A 141 9.66 9.17 28.77
CA LEU A 141 9.82 10.02 29.94
C LEU A 141 10.22 9.21 31.18
N GLU A 142 9.47 8.15 31.42
CA GLU A 142 9.66 7.23 32.53
C GLU A 142 9.39 5.81 32.08
N GLY A 143 10.02 4.84 32.71
CA GLY A 143 9.72 3.44 32.45
C GLY A 143 10.70 2.47 33.08
N SER A 144 10.34 1.19 33.06
CA SER A 144 11.13 0.12 33.63
C SER A 144 11.39 -0.97 32.60
N SER A 145 12.67 -1.33 32.44
CA SER A 145 13.10 -2.45 31.59
C SER A 145 12.57 -2.38 30.15
N ILE A 146 12.56 -1.17 29.57
CA ILE A 146 12.00 -0.94 28.24
C ILE A 146 12.92 -1.58 27.19
N MET A 147 12.34 -2.44 26.37
CA MET A 147 12.98 -3.03 25.20
C MET A 147 12.02 -2.93 24.01
N VAL A 148 12.51 -2.42 22.89
CA VAL A 148 11.74 -2.13 21.67
C VAL A 148 12.32 -2.91 20.51
N ASP A 149 11.45 -3.51 19.70
CA ASP A 149 11.80 -4.07 18.40
C ASP A 149 11.79 -2.95 17.34
N GLU A 150 12.97 -2.56 16.89
CA GLU A 150 13.19 -1.55 15.87
C GLU A 150 13.56 -2.17 14.50
N SER A 151 13.35 -3.47 14.32
CA SER A 151 13.68 -4.18 13.09
C SER A 151 13.05 -3.57 11.84
N LEU A 152 11.88 -2.97 11.99
CA LEU A 152 11.19 -2.27 10.89
C LEU A 152 12.00 -1.10 10.31
N LEU A 153 12.84 -0.46 11.12
CA LEU A 153 13.67 0.69 10.71
C LEU A 153 15.13 0.30 10.46
N THR A 154 15.67 -0.60 11.29
CA THR A 154 17.08 -0.95 11.28
C THR A 154 17.39 -2.23 10.50
N GLY A 155 16.38 -3.08 10.31
CA GLY A 155 16.55 -4.45 9.78
C GLY A 155 17.14 -5.45 10.79
N GLU A 156 17.46 -5.01 12.03
CA GLU A 156 18.05 -5.85 13.06
C GLU A 156 16.99 -6.44 13.99
N SER A 157 17.01 -7.76 14.18
CA SER A 157 16.00 -8.46 15.00
C SER A 157 16.22 -8.36 16.50
N VAL A 158 17.36 -7.80 16.92
CA VAL A 158 17.69 -7.69 18.34
C VAL A 158 16.96 -6.51 18.95
N GLY A 159 16.18 -6.77 20.02
CA GLY A 159 15.49 -5.71 20.75
C GLY A 159 16.44 -4.67 21.32
N VAL A 160 16.14 -3.40 21.10
CA VAL A 160 16.94 -2.27 21.58
C VAL A 160 16.47 -1.88 22.99
N SER A 161 17.39 -1.91 23.95
CA SER A 161 17.10 -1.44 25.31
C SER A 161 17.07 0.08 25.35
N LYS A 162 15.99 0.64 25.89
CA LYS A 162 15.81 2.08 26.09
C LYS A 162 16.12 2.47 27.53
N ASP A 163 16.75 3.64 27.66
CA ASP A 163 17.15 4.20 28.97
C ASP A 163 16.68 5.65 29.05
N THR A 164 15.76 5.90 29.98
CA THR A 164 15.15 7.23 30.16
C THR A 164 16.14 8.27 30.68
N ASN A 165 17.26 7.82 31.28
CA ASN A 165 18.29 8.71 31.80
C ASN A 165 19.28 9.16 30.73
N LYS A 166 19.37 8.46 29.60
CA LYS A 166 20.27 8.76 28.50
C LYS A 166 19.51 9.32 27.30
N LYS A 167 19.75 10.60 26.98
CA LYS A 167 19.03 11.28 25.89
C LYS A 167 19.06 10.53 24.56
N GLU A 168 20.19 9.91 24.22
CA GLU A 168 20.35 9.12 22.99
C GLU A 168 19.56 7.82 22.95
N LYS A 169 19.15 7.30 24.13
CA LYS A 169 18.44 6.02 24.26
C LYS A 169 16.95 6.16 24.64
N ARG A 170 16.43 7.39 24.64
CA ARG A 170 15.02 7.65 24.99
C ARG A 170 14.09 7.60 23.77
N SER A 171 14.60 7.73 22.58
CA SER A 171 13.78 7.83 21.38
C SER A 171 13.04 6.51 21.10
N GLY A 172 11.78 6.63 20.71
CA GLY A 172 10.95 5.55 20.16
C GLY A 172 10.32 6.01 18.87
N TYR A 173 10.11 5.09 17.95
CA TYR A 173 9.73 5.39 16.58
C TYR A 173 8.38 4.76 16.21
N MET A 174 7.60 5.47 15.42
CA MET A 174 6.31 5.01 14.91
C MET A 174 6.43 3.64 14.22
N GLY A 175 5.53 2.73 14.58
CA GLY A 175 5.46 1.41 13.95
C GLY A 175 6.30 0.34 14.61
N THR A 176 7.27 0.68 15.47
CA THR A 176 8.05 -0.26 16.27
C THR A 176 7.22 -0.85 17.41
N THR A 177 7.65 -1.98 17.99
CA THR A 177 6.85 -2.72 18.97
C THR A 177 7.59 -2.85 20.31
N MET A 178 6.89 -2.58 21.40
CA MET A 178 7.41 -2.85 22.75
C MET A 178 7.53 -4.34 23.01
N LEU A 179 8.76 -4.86 23.15
CA LEU A 179 9.01 -6.27 23.48
C LEU A 179 8.89 -6.54 24.99
N LYS A 180 9.32 -5.58 25.81
CA LYS A 180 9.39 -5.72 27.25
C LYS A 180 9.25 -4.38 27.95
N GLY A 181 8.72 -4.40 29.18
CA GLY A 181 8.64 -3.23 30.05
C GLY A 181 7.33 -2.47 29.90
N LYS A 182 7.29 -1.34 30.61
CA LYS A 182 6.19 -0.37 30.61
C LYS A 182 6.79 1.02 30.73
N GLY A 183 6.22 2.00 30.00
CA GLY A 183 6.74 3.36 30.03
C GLY A 183 5.70 4.42 29.69
N LEU A 184 5.99 5.64 30.13
CA LEU A 184 5.33 6.87 29.67
C LEU A 184 6.14 7.42 28.50
N PHE A 185 5.44 7.76 27.45
CA PHE A 185 6.03 8.15 26.18
C PHE A 185 5.41 9.46 25.69
N THR A 186 6.21 10.50 25.48
CA THR A 186 5.75 11.77 24.92
C THR A 186 5.94 11.81 23.42
N VAL A 187 4.91 12.25 22.72
CA VAL A 187 4.90 12.39 21.26
C VAL A 187 5.66 13.66 20.86
N THR A 188 6.66 13.53 20.00
CA THR A 188 7.46 14.64 19.46
C THR A 188 7.18 14.90 17.98
N SER A 189 6.85 13.86 17.21
CA SER A 189 6.52 13.97 15.77
C SER A 189 5.38 13.04 15.43
N ILE A 190 4.53 13.46 14.47
CA ILE A 190 3.35 12.71 14.03
C ILE A 190 3.30 12.59 12.50
N GLY A 191 2.60 11.58 12.01
CA GLY A 191 2.27 11.40 10.59
C GLY A 191 3.50 11.41 9.69
N MET A 192 3.52 12.31 8.72
CA MET A 192 4.60 12.40 7.71
C MET A 192 5.93 12.94 8.27
N ASP A 193 5.93 13.57 9.45
CA ASP A 193 7.15 14.08 10.09
C ASP A 193 7.88 13.01 10.93
N THR A 194 7.30 11.82 11.07
CA THR A 194 7.95 10.66 11.71
C THR A 194 8.99 10.03 10.80
N GLU A 195 9.93 9.23 11.36
CA GLU A 195 10.90 8.49 10.55
C GLU A 195 10.20 7.54 9.56
N MET A 196 9.10 6.89 9.99
CA MET A 196 8.27 6.10 9.10
C MET A 196 7.59 6.95 8.02
N GLY A 197 7.14 8.16 8.37
CA GLY A 197 6.56 9.12 7.41
C GLY A 197 7.57 9.58 6.37
N LYS A 198 8.82 9.81 6.76
CA LYS A 198 9.92 10.16 5.83
C LYS A 198 10.19 9.02 4.85
N ILE A 199 10.23 7.77 5.33
CA ILE A 199 10.37 6.59 4.46
C ILE A 199 9.19 6.49 3.51
N ALA A 200 7.95 6.68 3.99
CA ALA A 200 6.76 6.67 3.15
C ALA A 200 6.81 7.74 2.06
N ASN A 201 7.27 8.95 2.39
CA ASN A 201 7.44 10.04 1.42
C ASN A 201 8.49 9.72 0.34
N LEU A 202 9.60 9.08 0.72
CA LEU A 202 10.59 8.61 -0.24
C LEU A 202 10.01 7.57 -1.20
N LEU A 203 9.19 6.64 -0.67
CA LEU A 203 8.51 5.62 -1.48
C LEU A 203 7.42 6.22 -2.39
N ASP A 204 6.67 7.22 -1.92
CA ASP A 204 5.62 7.88 -2.72
C ASP A 204 6.19 8.73 -3.88
N ASN A 205 7.45 9.18 -3.77
CA ASN A 205 8.15 9.90 -4.84
C ASN A 205 8.71 8.97 -5.93
N ILE A 206 8.74 7.66 -5.70
CA ILE A 206 9.05 6.69 -6.75
C ILE A 206 7.87 6.70 -7.73
N LYS A 207 8.14 7.10 -8.98
CA LYS A 207 7.12 7.07 -10.04
C LYS A 207 6.57 5.64 -10.13
N GLU A 208 5.24 5.53 -10.12
CA GLU A 208 4.61 4.24 -10.39
C GLU A 208 5.00 3.82 -11.81
N GLU A 209 5.81 2.80 -11.90
CA GLU A 209 6.11 2.17 -13.19
C GLU A 209 4.83 1.53 -13.72
N LYS A 210 4.53 1.80 -15.00
CA LYS A 210 3.44 1.12 -15.68
C LYS A 210 3.76 -0.37 -15.71
N SER A 211 2.73 -1.19 -15.54
CA SER A 211 2.87 -2.63 -15.66
C SER A 211 3.41 -3.00 -17.05
N PRO A 212 4.40 -3.91 -17.17
CA PRO A 212 4.97 -4.33 -18.45
C PRO A 212 3.91 -4.81 -19.45
N LEU A 213 2.87 -5.49 -18.97
CA LEU A 213 1.73 -5.94 -19.78
C LEU A 213 0.95 -4.75 -20.33
N LYS A 214 0.69 -3.74 -19.48
CA LYS A 214 -0.05 -2.53 -19.89
C LYS A 214 0.72 -1.80 -20.99
N GLU A 215 2.04 -1.66 -20.87
CA GLU A 215 2.86 -1.02 -21.89
C GLU A 215 2.85 -1.80 -23.22
N ARG A 216 2.94 -3.14 -23.14
CA ARG A 216 2.86 -3.99 -24.32
C ARG A 216 1.49 -3.94 -24.98
N LEU A 217 0.41 -3.89 -24.21
CA LEU A 217 -0.96 -3.76 -24.71
C LEU A 217 -1.21 -2.40 -25.34
N GLU A 218 -0.73 -1.30 -24.72
CA GLU A 218 -0.79 0.05 -25.32
C GLU A 218 -0.01 0.07 -26.65
N SER A 219 1.15 -0.56 -26.71
CA SER A 219 1.96 -0.66 -27.92
C SER A 219 1.26 -1.47 -29.01
N LEU A 220 0.72 -2.65 -28.67
CA LEU A 220 -0.07 -3.48 -29.59
C LEU A 220 -1.31 -2.73 -30.08
N GLY A 221 -2.01 -2.04 -29.20
CA GLY A 221 -3.17 -1.22 -29.58
C GLY A 221 -2.80 -0.15 -30.60
N LYS A 222 -1.69 0.57 -30.40
CA LYS A 222 -1.19 1.55 -31.38
C LYS A 222 -0.86 0.92 -32.73
N ILE A 223 -0.19 -0.23 -32.74
CA ILE A 223 0.16 -0.94 -33.96
C ILE A 223 -1.12 -1.36 -34.73
N LEU A 224 -2.10 -1.91 -34.00
CA LEU A 224 -3.37 -2.34 -34.60
C LEU A 224 -4.15 -1.16 -35.20
N VAL A 225 -4.20 -0.02 -34.47
CA VAL A 225 -4.87 1.20 -34.98
C VAL A 225 -4.17 1.70 -36.25
N VAL A 226 -2.84 1.78 -36.26
CA VAL A 226 -2.10 2.23 -37.44
C VAL A 226 -2.31 1.27 -38.62
N LEU A 227 -2.24 -0.04 -38.38
CA LEU A 227 -2.51 -1.05 -39.40
C LEU A 227 -3.92 -0.91 -39.96
N CYS A 228 -4.90 -0.72 -39.10
CA CYS A 228 -6.30 -0.53 -39.48
C CYS A 228 -6.47 0.73 -40.35
N LEU A 229 -5.88 1.86 -39.93
CA LEU A 229 -5.94 3.11 -40.71
C LEU A 229 -5.31 2.93 -42.10
N VAL A 230 -4.20 2.19 -42.20
CA VAL A 230 -3.58 1.87 -43.49
C VAL A 230 -4.50 1.04 -44.36
N ILE A 231 -5.11 -0.02 -43.82
CA ILE A 231 -6.08 -0.86 -44.54
C ILE A 231 -7.28 -0.03 -45.01
N CYS A 232 -7.84 0.82 -44.14
CA CYS A 232 -8.95 1.68 -44.48
C CYS A 232 -8.59 2.65 -45.60
N ALA A 233 -7.38 3.25 -45.55
CA ALA A 233 -6.90 4.12 -46.61
C ALA A 233 -6.79 3.39 -47.96
N VAL A 234 -6.24 2.16 -47.92
CA VAL A 234 -6.10 1.31 -49.14
C VAL A 234 -7.48 0.96 -49.72
N VAL A 235 -8.44 0.56 -48.86
CA VAL A 235 -9.79 0.18 -49.28
C VAL A 235 -10.51 1.41 -49.89
N THR A 236 -10.40 2.57 -49.23
CA THR A 236 -10.98 3.83 -49.69
C THR A 236 -10.41 4.23 -51.09
N ILE A 237 -9.09 4.20 -51.22
CA ILE A 237 -8.41 4.53 -52.50
C ILE A 237 -8.82 3.55 -53.62
N LEU A 238 -8.84 2.27 -53.36
CA LEU A 238 -9.26 1.28 -54.34
C LEU A 238 -10.73 1.43 -54.72
N GLY A 239 -11.60 1.80 -53.78
CA GLY A 239 -13.01 2.05 -54.04
C GLY A 239 -13.21 3.28 -54.97
N ILE A 240 -12.47 4.37 -54.71
CA ILE A 240 -12.47 5.57 -55.54
C ILE A 240 -11.94 5.26 -56.97
N ILE A 241 -10.87 4.48 -57.10
CA ILE A 241 -10.30 4.06 -58.43
C ILE A 241 -11.33 3.25 -59.23
N ARG A 242 -12.19 2.49 -58.53
CA ARG A 242 -13.28 1.71 -59.19
C ARG A 242 -14.48 2.55 -59.59
N GLY A 243 -14.47 3.85 -59.28
CA GLY A 243 -15.53 4.76 -59.65
C GLY A 243 -16.67 4.92 -58.62
N ASN A 244 -16.48 4.44 -57.39
CA ASN A 244 -17.42 4.66 -56.31
C ASN A 244 -17.33 6.12 -55.81
N ASP A 245 -18.39 6.59 -55.18
CA ASP A 245 -18.42 7.93 -54.59
C ASP A 245 -17.37 8.06 -53.45
N ILE A 246 -16.64 9.18 -53.49
CA ILE A 246 -15.54 9.45 -52.53
C ILE A 246 -16.07 9.46 -51.10
N THR A 247 -17.26 10.07 -50.91
CA THR A 247 -17.87 10.21 -49.60
C THR A 247 -18.28 8.89 -49.01
N GLU A 248 -18.93 8.02 -49.82
CA GLU A 248 -19.32 6.69 -49.39
C GLU A 248 -18.09 5.83 -49.03
N MET A 249 -17.05 5.84 -49.86
CA MET A 249 -15.82 5.07 -49.60
C MET A 249 -15.06 5.55 -48.37
N PHE A 250 -15.06 6.86 -48.10
CA PHE A 250 -14.45 7.43 -46.95
C PHE A 250 -15.22 7.04 -45.65
N LEU A 251 -16.55 7.13 -45.65
CA LEU A 251 -17.40 6.71 -44.53
C LEU A 251 -17.23 5.19 -44.24
N LEU A 252 -17.21 4.38 -45.28
CA LEU A 252 -16.95 2.96 -45.15
C LEU A 252 -15.57 2.68 -44.55
N GLY A 253 -14.54 3.43 -44.93
CA GLY A 253 -13.22 3.36 -44.34
C GLY A 253 -13.22 3.73 -42.87
N VAL A 254 -13.92 4.81 -42.48
CA VAL A 254 -14.03 5.22 -41.07
C VAL A 254 -14.79 4.18 -40.26
N SER A 255 -15.93 3.69 -40.75
CA SER A 255 -16.72 2.65 -40.08
C SER A 255 -15.92 1.36 -39.87
N LEU A 256 -15.14 0.96 -40.87
CA LEU A 256 -14.24 -0.19 -40.78
C LEU A 256 -13.12 0.03 -39.74
N ALA A 257 -12.56 1.26 -39.67
CA ALA A 257 -11.55 1.62 -38.70
C ALA A 257 -12.08 1.52 -37.27
N VAL A 258 -13.28 2.03 -37.01
CA VAL A 258 -13.95 1.94 -35.71
C VAL A 258 -14.21 0.49 -35.31
N ALA A 259 -14.76 -0.32 -36.25
CA ALA A 259 -15.09 -1.73 -35.97
C ALA A 259 -13.86 -2.61 -35.66
N ALA A 260 -12.67 -2.22 -36.11
CA ALA A 260 -11.45 -2.97 -35.91
C ALA A 260 -10.69 -2.62 -34.61
N ILE A 261 -11.13 -1.62 -33.87
CA ILE A 261 -10.51 -1.24 -32.59
C ILE A 261 -10.87 -2.26 -31.49
N PRO A 262 -9.90 -2.92 -30.86
CA PRO A 262 -10.17 -3.97 -29.86
C PRO A 262 -10.48 -3.34 -28.48
N GLU A 263 -11.64 -2.72 -28.33
CA GLU A 263 -12.05 -2.01 -27.11
C GLU A 263 -12.11 -2.89 -25.86
N GLY A 264 -12.45 -4.19 -26.05
CA GLY A 264 -12.56 -5.15 -24.96
C GLY A 264 -11.23 -5.63 -24.34
N LEU A 265 -10.09 -5.36 -24.96
CA LEU A 265 -8.80 -5.92 -24.55
C LEU A 265 -8.37 -5.48 -23.15
N ALA A 266 -8.44 -4.19 -22.87
CA ALA A 266 -8.10 -3.63 -21.56
C ALA A 266 -9.02 -4.14 -20.44
N ALA A 267 -10.32 -4.27 -20.72
CA ALA A 267 -11.31 -4.79 -19.79
C ALA A 267 -11.05 -6.25 -19.42
N ILE A 268 -10.76 -7.11 -20.41
CA ILE A 268 -10.47 -8.54 -20.18
C ILE A 268 -9.22 -8.71 -19.31
N VAL A 269 -8.18 -7.94 -19.53
CA VAL A 269 -6.96 -7.98 -18.73
C VAL A 269 -7.23 -7.57 -17.29
N THR A 270 -7.97 -6.47 -17.08
CA THR A 270 -8.35 -6.02 -15.73
C THR A 270 -9.16 -7.06 -14.97
N VAL A 271 -10.15 -7.69 -15.62
CA VAL A 271 -10.94 -8.78 -15.04
C VAL A 271 -10.06 -9.98 -14.70
N SER A 272 -9.15 -10.37 -15.59
CA SER A 272 -8.23 -11.49 -15.36
C SER A 272 -7.30 -11.25 -14.17
N LEU A 273 -6.75 -10.03 -14.05
CA LEU A 273 -5.93 -9.64 -12.90
C LEU A 273 -6.75 -9.63 -11.60
N ALA A 274 -7.98 -9.11 -11.62
CA ALA A 274 -8.87 -9.11 -10.45
C ALA A 274 -9.20 -10.53 -9.97
N LEU A 275 -9.44 -11.47 -10.90
CA LEU A 275 -9.62 -12.89 -10.57
C LEU A 275 -8.33 -13.49 -9.98
N GLY A 276 -7.17 -13.11 -10.49
CA GLY A 276 -5.85 -13.48 -9.95
C GLY A 276 -5.71 -13.04 -8.50
N VAL A 277 -5.98 -11.76 -8.20
CA VAL A 277 -5.97 -11.21 -6.82
C VAL A 277 -6.93 -11.99 -5.92
N SER A 278 -8.15 -12.26 -6.38
CA SER A 278 -9.14 -13.02 -5.59
C SER A 278 -8.64 -14.43 -5.23
N ARG A 279 -7.94 -15.11 -6.15
CA ARG A 279 -7.33 -16.42 -5.89
C ARG A 279 -6.17 -16.33 -4.89
N MET A 280 -5.34 -15.29 -4.99
CA MET A 280 -4.23 -15.05 -4.06
C MET A 280 -4.73 -14.76 -2.64
N LEU A 281 -5.79 -13.96 -2.49
CA LEU A 281 -6.44 -13.69 -1.21
C LEU A 281 -6.93 -14.97 -0.52
N LYS A 282 -7.50 -15.91 -1.27
CA LYS A 282 -7.92 -17.23 -0.75
C LYS A 282 -6.75 -18.07 -0.24
N ARG A 283 -5.52 -17.74 -0.64
CA ARG A 283 -4.28 -18.38 -0.17
C ARG A 283 -3.50 -17.52 0.82
N ASN A 284 -4.18 -16.58 1.50
CA ASN A 284 -3.60 -15.66 2.49
C ASN A 284 -2.52 -14.73 1.92
N ALA A 285 -2.45 -14.54 0.60
CA ALA A 285 -1.56 -13.60 -0.05
C ALA A 285 -2.31 -12.29 -0.32
N LEU A 286 -2.04 -11.26 0.48
CA LEU A 286 -2.67 -9.94 0.35
C LEU A 286 -1.95 -9.13 -0.74
N VAL A 287 -2.65 -8.85 -1.84
CA VAL A 287 -2.16 -8.00 -2.92
C VAL A 287 -2.75 -6.61 -2.77
N ARG A 288 -1.90 -5.60 -2.72
CA ARG A 288 -2.33 -4.20 -2.55
C ARG A 288 -2.58 -3.46 -3.86
N LYS A 289 -1.98 -3.89 -4.96
CA LYS A 289 -2.11 -3.28 -6.30
C LYS A 289 -2.30 -4.36 -7.35
N LEU A 290 -3.24 -4.18 -8.29
CA LEU A 290 -3.48 -5.13 -9.38
C LEU A 290 -2.22 -5.45 -10.21
N PRO A 291 -1.38 -4.45 -10.61
CA PRO A 291 -0.16 -4.73 -11.36
C PRO A 291 0.84 -5.63 -10.64
N ALA A 292 0.81 -5.69 -9.29
CA ALA A 292 1.73 -6.53 -8.53
C ALA A 292 1.57 -8.04 -8.82
N VAL A 293 0.36 -8.48 -9.19
CA VAL A 293 0.10 -9.90 -9.58
C VAL A 293 0.85 -10.24 -10.85
N GLU A 294 0.81 -9.34 -11.81
CA GLU A 294 1.53 -9.49 -13.08
C GLU A 294 3.04 -9.47 -12.86
N THR A 295 3.53 -8.46 -12.14
CA THR A 295 4.97 -8.32 -11.85
C THR A 295 5.49 -9.55 -11.14
N LEU A 296 4.74 -10.12 -10.19
CA LEU A 296 5.12 -11.36 -9.52
C LEU A 296 5.24 -12.54 -10.50
N GLY A 297 4.35 -12.64 -11.49
CA GLY A 297 4.37 -13.68 -12.50
C GLY A 297 5.50 -13.55 -13.53
N CYS A 298 6.05 -12.34 -13.72
CA CYS A 298 7.11 -12.02 -14.68
C CYS A 298 8.49 -11.88 -14.04
N THR A 299 8.61 -12.04 -12.71
CA THR A 299 9.87 -11.82 -11.98
C THR A 299 10.92 -12.84 -12.38
N SER A 300 12.09 -12.37 -12.77
CA SER A 300 13.29 -13.18 -13.00
C SER A 300 14.28 -13.14 -11.84
N VAL A 301 14.18 -12.12 -10.98
CA VAL A 301 15.05 -11.92 -9.82
C VAL A 301 14.18 -11.58 -8.60
N ILE A 302 14.42 -12.29 -7.51
CA ILE A 302 13.74 -12.06 -6.23
C ILE A 302 14.80 -11.60 -5.23
N CYS A 303 14.67 -10.35 -4.74
CA CYS A 303 15.45 -9.83 -3.64
C CYS A 303 14.68 -10.04 -2.35
N SER A 304 15.20 -10.88 -1.46
CA SER A 304 14.55 -11.22 -0.20
C SER A 304 15.38 -10.73 0.96
N ASP A 305 14.73 -10.13 1.95
CA ASP A 305 15.35 -9.86 3.24
C ASP A 305 15.56 -11.18 4.01
N LYS A 306 16.56 -11.20 4.87
CA LYS A 306 16.89 -12.38 5.71
C LYS A 306 15.90 -12.48 6.88
N THR A 307 15.75 -11.39 7.62
CA THR A 307 15.13 -11.39 8.95
C THR A 307 13.60 -11.31 8.86
N GLY A 308 12.90 -12.30 9.43
CA GLY A 308 11.42 -12.35 9.38
C GLY A 308 10.83 -12.73 8.03
N THR A 309 11.68 -12.89 6.98
CA THR A 309 11.27 -13.31 5.63
C THR A 309 11.81 -14.68 5.29
N LEU A 310 13.13 -14.85 5.25
CA LEU A 310 13.79 -16.17 5.09
C LEU A 310 13.89 -16.91 6.43
N THR A 311 13.90 -16.18 7.52
CA THR A 311 13.92 -16.69 8.89
C THR A 311 12.64 -16.30 9.63
N GLN A 312 12.34 -16.99 10.72
CA GLN A 312 11.15 -16.73 11.53
C GLN A 312 11.33 -15.60 12.55
N ASN A 313 12.43 -14.86 12.50
CA ASN A 313 12.82 -13.90 13.54
C ASN A 313 12.81 -14.50 14.96
N LYS A 314 13.15 -15.78 15.05
CA LYS A 314 13.15 -16.56 16.31
C LYS A 314 14.44 -17.35 16.44
N MET A 315 15.18 -17.07 17.50
CA MET A 315 16.37 -17.84 17.82
C MET A 315 15.99 -19.05 18.68
N THR A 316 16.41 -20.22 18.24
CA THR A 316 16.20 -21.49 18.98
C THR A 316 17.53 -22.20 19.09
N VAL A 317 17.92 -22.54 20.32
CA VAL A 317 19.11 -23.35 20.57
C VAL A 317 18.84 -24.75 20.04
N LYS A 318 19.67 -25.24 19.12
CA LYS A 318 19.56 -26.60 18.54
C LYS A 318 20.56 -27.56 19.14
N GLU A 319 21.77 -27.10 19.42
CA GLU A 319 22.86 -27.87 19.88
C GLU A 319 23.58 -27.16 21.03
N VAL A 320 24.07 -27.91 22.00
CA VAL A 320 24.88 -27.41 23.11
C VAL A 320 26.18 -28.24 23.19
N TYR A 321 27.31 -27.55 23.29
CA TYR A 321 28.61 -28.20 23.52
C TYR A 321 28.86 -28.32 25.01
N LEU A 322 28.91 -29.59 25.52
CA LEU A 322 29.14 -29.90 26.91
C LEU A 322 30.19 -30.99 27.03
N ASN A 323 31.17 -30.82 27.93
CA ASN A 323 32.18 -31.84 28.26
C ASN A 323 32.86 -32.48 27.03
N GLY A 324 33.20 -31.66 26.00
CA GLY A 324 33.87 -32.13 24.80
C GLY A 324 32.97 -32.83 23.79
N LYS A 325 31.63 -32.81 23.97
CA LYS A 325 30.64 -33.40 23.06
C LYS A 325 29.56 -32.39 22.66
N ILE A 326 29.12 -32.50 21.44
CA ILE A 326 27.94 -31.76 20.93
C ILE A 326 26.70 -32.60 21.27
N CYS A 327 25.76 -31.97 21.98
CA CYS A 327 24.48 -32.58 22.34
C CYS A 327 23.36 -31.85 21.59
N GLU A 328 22.58 -32.54 20.78
CA GLU A 328 21.35 -31.99 20.18
C GLU A 328 20.28 -31.88 21.28
N LEU A 329 19.59 -30.72 21.30
CA LEU A 329 18.46 -30.43 22.18
C LEU A 329 17.18 -31.02 21.60
N ASP A 330 17.06 -32.34 21.58
CA ASP A 330 15.81 -33.00 21.25
C ASP A 330 14.92 -33.10 22.51
N LYS A 331 13.62 -32.78 22.37
CA LYS A 331 12.69 -32.61 23.50
C LYS A 331 12.57 -33.83 24.44
N GLU A 332 13.05 -35.00 24.02
CA GLU A 332 12.89 -36.25 24.75
C GLU A 332 14.13 -36.72 25.59
N LYS A 333 15.28 -36.03 25.50
CA LYS A 333 16.52 -36.45 26.17
C LYS A 333 17.24 -35.33 26.91
N LEU A 334 16.50 -34.47 27.57
CA LEU A 334 17.08 -33.42 28.41
C LEU A 334 17.55 -33.99 29.74
N THR A 335 18.86 -34.11 29.92
CA THR A 335 19.46 -34.37 31.24
C THR A 335 19.39 -33.12 32.11
N ASP A 336 19.38 -33.26 33.45
CA ASP A 336 19.24 -32.15 34.42
C ASP A 336 20.18 -30.96 34.18
N TYR A 337 21.37 -31.19 33.61
CA TYR A 337 22.30 -30.13 33.23
C TYR A 337 21.84 -29.29 32.04
N THR A 338 21.15 -29.88 31.11
CA THR A 338 20.62 -29.18 29.93
C THR A 338 19.40 -28.33 30.31
N LEU A 339 18.59 -28.80 31.26
CA LEU A 339 17.48 -28.07 31.84
C LEU A 339 17.93 -26.79 32.55
N SER A 340 19.04 -26.82 33.31
CA SER A 340 19.57 -25.65 34.01
C SER A 340 20.06 -24.56 33.04
N LEU A 341 20.66 -24.93 31.90
CA LEU A 341 21.10 -24.00 30.86
C LEU A 341 19.94 -23.36 30.10
N ILE A 342 18.86 -24.11 29.86
CA ILE A 342 17.63 -23.55 29.26
C ILE A 342 16.97 -22.55 30.20
N HIS A 343 16.97 -22.83 31.50
CA HIS A 343 16.48 -21.89 32.51
C HIS A 343 17.27 -20.58 32.57
N ILE A 344 18.57 -20.60 32.28
CA ILE A 344 19.40 -19.39 32.21
C ILE A 344 19.15 -18.60 30.95
N SER A 345 18.88 -19.26 29.80
CA SER A 345 18.67 -18.61 28.53
C SER A 345 17.23 -18.11 28.29
N GLU A 346 16.21 -18.66 28.95
CA GLU A 346 14.81 -18.23 28.90
C GLU A 346 14.19 -18.02 30.30
N PRO A 347 14.67 -17.10 31.12
CA PRO A 347 14.16 -16.93 32.49
C PRO A 347 12.68 -16.46 32.57
N THR A 348 12.09 -16.03 31.46
CA THR A 348 10.75 -15.41 31.46
C THR A 348 9.60 -16.37 31.15
N ARG A 349 9.86 -17.61 30.70
CA ARG A 349 8.80 -18.56 30.35
C ARG A 349 8.22 -19.36 31.50
N LEU A 350 8.85 -19.34 32.65
CA LEU A 350 8.47 -20.12 33.83
C LEU A 350 7.67 -19.35 34.88
N GLN A 351 7.31 -18.09 34.65
CA GLN A 351 6.43 -17.32 35.55
C GLN A 351 4.96 -17.31 35.10
N LEU A 352 4.61 -18.13 34.15
CA LEU A 352 3.22 -18.38 33.76
C LEU A 352 2.78 -19.76 34.18
#